data_168f332ee6fd357b32fce1221524bf23
#
_entry.id   168f332ee6fd357b32fce1221524bf23
#
_cell.length_a   1.000
_cell.length_b   1.000
_cell.length_c   1.000
_cell.angle_alpha   90.00
_cell.angle_beta   90.00
_cell.angle_gamma   90.00
#
_symmetry.space_group_name_H-M   'P 1'
#
loop_
_entity.id
_entity.type
_entity.pdbx_description
1 polymer ?
#
loop_
_entity_poly.entity_id
_entity_poly.type
_entity_poly.pdbx_seq_one_letter_code
_entity_poly.pdbx_strand_id
1 'polypeptide(L)' 'MKVIFIKDLRGQGKKGEIKNVKDGYAENFLIKNGYA' A
#
# COMPACT_ATOMS: atom_id res chain seq x y z
N MET A 1 -8.57 5.48 0.14
CA MET A 1 -7.39 6.08 0.79
C MET A 1 -6.20 6.06 -0.16
N LYS A 2 -5.52 7.18 -0.27
CA LYS A 2 -4.33 7.27 -1.12
C LYS A 2 -3.10 6.87 -0.29
N VAL A 3 -2.32 5.92 -0.79
CA VAL A 3 -1.14 5.45 -0.07
C VAL A 3 0.08 5.52 -0.97
N ILE A 4 1.25 5.67 -0.33
CA ILE A 4 2.53 5.63 -1.03
C ILE A 4 3.22 4.34 -0.59
N PHE A 5 3.54 3.49 -1.55
CA PHE A 5 4.18 2.21 -1.25
C PHE A 5 5.63 2.46 -0.87
N ILE A 6 6.05 1.87 0.26
CA ILE A 6 7.42 1.98 0.74
C ILE A 6 8.22 0.70 0.49
N LYS A 7 7.56 -0.32 -0.05
CA LYS A 7 8.18 -1.57 -0.46
C LYS A 7 7.50 -2.08 -1.71
N ASP A 8 8.23 -2.85 -2.51
CA ASP A 8 7.65 -3.50 -3.67
C ASP A 8 6.65 -4.54 -3.19
N LEU A 9 5.43 -4.48 -3.70
CA LEU A 9 4.42 -5.48 -3.41
C LEU A 9 3.96 -6.06 -4.72
N ARG A 10 4.34 -7.30 -4.95
CA ARG A 10 4.07 -7.98 -6.21
C ARG A 10 2.57 -8.02 -6.49
N GLY A 11 2.19 -7.57 -7.66
CA GLY A 11 0.79 -7.55 -8.06
C GLY A 11 -0.02 -6.38 -7.53
N GLN A 12 0.57 -5.57 -6.65
CA GLN A 12 -0.14 -4.45 -6.05
C GLN A 12 0.50 -3.11 -6.39
N GLY A 13 1.80 -3.00 -6.19
CA GLY A 13 2.49 -1.75 -6.46
C GLY A 13 3.96 -1.87 -6.18
N LYS A 14 4.70 -0.84 -6.56
CA LYS A 14 6.15 -0.80 -6.37
C LYS A 14 6.51 0.33 -5.44
N LYS A 15 7.66 0.21 -4.81
CA LYS A 15 8.19 1.25 -3.94
C LYS A 15 8.14 2.62 -4.61
N GLY A 16 7.55 3.58 -3.92
CA GLY A 16 7.40 4.93 -4.44
C GLY A 16 6.14 5.15 -5.26
N GLU A 17 5.38 4.11 -5.51
CA GLU A 17 4.16 4.23 -6.28
C GLU A 17 3.01 4.72 -5.39
N ILE A 18 2.19 5.61 -5.93
CA ILE A 18 1.03 6.13 -5.21
C ILE A 18 -0.21 5.47 -5.79
N LYS A 19 -1.03 4.87 -4.92
CA LYS A 19 -2.27 4.24 -5.33
C LYS A 19 -3.40 4.60 -4.40
N ASN A 20 -4.62 4.57 -4.96
CA ASN A 20 -5.82 4.78 -4.18
C ASN A 20 -6.44 3.42 -3.88
N VAL A 21 -6.52 3.06 -2.61
CA VAL A 21 -7.06 1.78 -2.18
C VAL A 21 -8.12 2.00 -1.11
N LYS A 22 -8.90 0.95 -0.81
CA LYS A 22 -9.91 1.04 0.23
C LYS A 22 -9.25 1.20 1.59
N ASP A 23 -9.88 1.99 2.46
CA ASP A 23 -9.34 2.28 3.78
C ASP A 23 -9.04 1.01 4.59
N GLY A 24 -9.98 0.08 4.65
CA GLY A 24 -9.78 -1.14 5.38
C GLY A 24 -8.60 -1.95 4.89
N TYR A 25 -8.48 -2.06 3.58
CA TYR A 25 -7.38 -2.79 2.97
C TYR A 25 -6.04 -2.11 3.27
N ALA A 26 -6.01 -0.77 3.12
CA ALA A 26 -4.80 -0.03 3.37
C ALA A 26 -4.34 -0.18 4.82
N GLU A 27 -5.24 -0.01 5.76
CA GLU A 27 -4.88 -0.07 7.18
C GLU A 27 -4.58 -1.48 7.65
N ASN A 28 -5.41 -2.45 7.25
CA ASN A 28 -5.29 -3.81 7.78
C ASN A 28 -4.23 -4.65 7.09
N PHE A 29 -3.82 -4.25 5.92
CA PHE A 29 -2.84 -5.03 5.17
C PHE A 29 -1.59 -4.21 4.83
N LEU A 30 -1.76 -3.11 4.13
CA LEU A 30 -0.61 -2.36 3.64
C LEU A 30 0.17 -1.69 4.76
N ILE A 31 -0.52 -0.95 5.61
CA ILE A 31 0.14 -0.23 6.70
C ILE A 31 0.58 -1.18 7.80
N LYS A 32 -0.28 -2.12 8.14
CA LYS A 32 0.02 -3.09 9.20
C LYS A 32 1.24 -3.93 8.88
N ASN A 33 1.44 -4.28 7.61
CA ASN A 33 2.56 -5.12 7.20
C ASN A 33 3.75 -4.32 6.69
N GLY A 34 3.66 -2.99 6.72
CA GLY A 34 4.78 -2.15 6.34
C GLY A 34 4.99 -1.99 4.85
N TYR A 35 3.97 -2.18 4.04
CA TYR A 35 4.08 -1.99 2.59
C TYR A 35 3.83 -0.53 2.18
N ALA A 36 3.10 0.21 3.00
CA ALA A 36 2.76 1.59 2.66
C ALA A 36 2.77 2.49 3.89
#